data_727055a2fcbcda622523f544456132e8
#
_entry.id   727055a2fcbcda622523f544456132e8
#
_cell.length_a   1.000
_cell.length_b   1.000
_cell.length_c   1.000
_cell.angle_alpha   90.00
_cell.angle_beta   90.00
_cell.angle_gamma   90.00
#
_symmetry.space_group_name_H-M   'P 1'
#
loop_
_entity.id
_entity.type
_entity.pdbx_description
1 polymer ?
#
loop_
_entity_poly.entity_id
_entity_poly.type
_entity_poly.pdbx_seq_one_letter_code
_entity_poly.pdbx_strand_id
1 'polypeptide(L)'
;MSLFERPHLLGLEGLRAEEITFLLDTAESFKEVSEREIKKVPTLRGRTVINLFFEPSTRTRTSFEIAAKRLSADTINLSAQVSSTKKGETLSDTARNLAAMGPDAIVVRHPSAGAAHLLARHVDCPIINGGDGAHEHPTQALLDLLTIREHKGRIAGLNVAIVGDVLHSRVARSNLHGLRTLGAKVRFVGPPTLVPREFSDLGAELVYDLHDGLRDVDVIMMLRIQRERMNGRYFSSLDEYSRLYCLSVEALACARPDVIILHPGPMNRGVEISSTVADGPYSVIMDQVTNGVAVRMASLYVLVGRRRHPSASAGEGVVSAIAPFTAIGERDPEESTRGSAAEGGPTALRRAATGE
;
A
#
# COMPACT_ATOMS: atom_id res chain seq x y z
N MET A 1 -25.21 -11.19 3.74
CA MET A 1 -24.17 -11.55 2.73
C MET A 1 -23.23 -10.38 2.60
N SER A 2 -21.96 -10.63 2.49
CA SER A 2 -21.00 -9.55 2.32
C SER A 2 -20.97 -9.05 0.87
N LEU A 3 -20.99 -7.75 0.68
CA LEU A 3 -20.99 -7.11 -0.64
C LEU A 3 -19.67 -7.26 -1.44
N PHE A 4 -18.58 -7.74 -0.78
CA PHE A 4 -17.29 -7.96 -1.44
C PHE A 4 -16.91 -9.44 -1.32
N GLU A 5 -17.01 -10.21 -2.38
CA GLU A 5 -16.79 -11.68 -2.39
C GLU A 5 -15.46 -12.10 -3.01
N ARG A 6 -14.65 -11.16 -3.45
CA ARG A 6 -13.38 -11.47 -4.11
C ARG A 6 -12.33 -11.96 -3.13
N PRO A 7 -11.54 -12.99 -3.49
CA PRO A 7 -10.49 -13.54 -2.63
C PRO A 7 -9.27 -12.63 -2.48
N HIS A 8 -9.09 -11.71 -3.43
CA HIS A 8 -7.93 -10.82 -3.53
C HIS A 8 -8.37 -9.40 -3.90
N LEU A 9 -7.52 -8.39 -3.66
CA LEU A 9 -7.67 -7.03 -4.15
C LEU A 9 -6.50 -6.71 -5.10
N LEU A 10 -6.65 -7.06 -6.37
CA LEU A 10 -5.58 -6.98 -7.38
C LEU A 10 -5.62 -5.66 -8.18
N GLY A 11 -6.80 -5.09 -8.38
CA GLY A 11 -7.07 -3.85 -9.09
C GLY A 11 -8.47 -3.33 -8.80
N LEU A 12 -8.84 -2.21 -9.42
CA LEU A 12 -10.23 -1.72 -9.47
C LEU A 12 -10.91 -2.08 -10.79
N GLU A 13 -10.16 -2.53 -11.79
CA GLU A 13 -10.73 -3.03 -13.03
C GLU A 13 -11.67 -4.21 -12.71
N GLY A 14 -12.89 -4.15 -13.25
CA GLY A 14 -13.91 -5.19 -13.07
C GLY A 14 -14.51 -5.27 -11.68
N LEU A 15 -14.25 -4.34 -10.76
CA LEU A 15 -15.04 -4.18 -9.54
C LEU A 15 -16.36 -3.49 -9.87
N ARG A 16 -17.42 -3.94 -9.20
CA ARG A 16 -18.74 -3.31 -9.27
C ARG A 16 -18.80 -2.09 -8.36
N ALA A 17 -19.72 -1.15 -8.65
CA ALA A 17 -19.91 0.05 -7.85
C ALA A 17 -20.19 -0.27 -6.37
N GLU A 18 -20.99 -1.31 -6.12
CA GLU A 18 -21.34 -1.74 -4.77
C GLU A 18 -20.11 -2.31 -4.00
N GLU A 19 -19.20 -2.99 -4.71
CA GLU A 19 -17.96 -3.52 -4.12
C GLU A 19 -17.03 -2.38 -3.70
N ILE A 20 -16.89 -1.36 -4.56
CA ILE A 20 -16.09 -0.17 -4.26
C ILE A 20 -16.74 0.62 -3.11
N THR A 21 -18.04 0.90 -3.19
CA THR A 21 -18.77 1.64 -2.14
C THR A 21 -18.64 0.94 -0.79
N PHE A 22 -18.80 -0.37 -0.74
CA PHE A 22 -18.64 -1.15 0.49
C PHE A 22 -17.23 -1.02 1.11
N LEU A 23 -16.17 -0.99 0.28
CA LEU A 23 -14.81 -0.75 0.76
C LEU A 23 -14.64 0.68 1.29
N LEU A 24 -15.25 1.67 0.64
CA LEU A 24 -15.21 3.07 1.07
C LEU A 24 -15.96 3.27 2.40
N ASP A 25 -17.17 2.70 2.54
CA ASP A 25 -17.97 2.77 3.77
C ASP A 25 -17.29 2.08 4.95
N THR A 26 -16.65 0.93 4.67
CA THR A 26 -15.84 0.23 5.66
C THR A 26 -14.63 1.08 6.08
N ALA A 27 -13.99 1.77 5.12
CA ALA A 27 -12.85 2.65 5.42
C ALA A 27 -13.27 3.87 6.26
N GLU A 28 -14.41 4.45 5.97
CA GLU A 28 -14.98 5.57 6.74
C GLU A 28 -15.21 5.17 8.20
N SER A 29 -15.76 3.99 8.45
CA SER A 29 -15.92 3.44 9.81
C SER A 29 -14.58 3.25 10.53
N PHE A 30 -13.49 2.90 9.82
CA PHE A 30 -12.16 2.80 10.41
C PHE A 30 -11.45 4.14 10.62
N LYS A 31 -11.91 5.20 10.00
CA LYS A 31 -11.41 6.55 10.25
C LYS A 31 -11.65 6.97 11.69
N GLU A 32 -12.85 6.68 12.23
CA GLU A 32 -13.18 6.93 13.63
C GLU A 32 -12.21 6.22 14.61
N VAL A 33 -11.76 5.01 14.27
CA VAL A 33 -10.77 4.29 15.08
C VAL A 33 -9.45 5.06 15.17
N SER A 34 -9.10 5.78 14.11
CA SER A 34 -7.87 6.56 14.03
C SER A 34 -7.88 7.82 14.89
N GLU A 35 -9.07 8.28 15.29
CA GLU A 35 -9.30 9.49 16.12
C GLU A 35 -9.36 9.15 17.61
N ARG A 36 -9.53 7.86 17.98
CA ARG A 36 -9.59 7.40 19.37
C ARG A 36 -8.26 7.56 20.09
N GLU A 37 -8.26 7.69 21.40
CA GLU A 37 -7.05 7.62 22.22
C GLU A 37 -6.32 6.30 22.02
N ILE A 38 -7.04 5.17 22.11
CA ILE A 38 -6.52 3.84 21.79
C ILE A 38 -6.89 3.51 20.32
N LYS A 39 -5.94 3.72 19.43
CA LYS A 39 -6.09 3.53 17.97
C LYS A 39 -5.96 2.06 17.56
N LYS A 40 -6.55 1.14 18.33
CA LYS A 40 -6.52 -0.30 18.07
C LYS A 40 -7.88 -0.94 18.21
N VAL A 41 -8.16 -1.92 17.35
CA VAL A 41 -9.32 -2.81 17.42
C VAL A 41 -8.85 -4.26 17.23
N PRO A 42 -9.42 -5.25 17.96
CA PRO A 42 -8.91 -6.63 17.97
C PRO A 42 -9.40 -7.48 16.79
N THR A 43 -9.83 -6.85 15.69
CA THR A 43 -10.49 -7.53 14.57
C THR A 43 -9.64 -8.55 13.83
N LEU A 44 -8.31 -8.36 13.81
CA LEU A 44 -7.34 -9.28 13.19
C LEU A 44 -6.31 -9.79 14.20
N ARG A 45 -6.67 -9.89 15.49
CA ARG A 45 -5.78 -10.44 16.51
C ARG A 45 -5.38 -11.87 16.18
N GLY A 46 -4.08 -12.18 16.25
CA GLY A 46 -3.52 -13.50 15.91
C GLY A 46 -3.43 -13.78 14.41
N ARG A 47 -3.64 -12.76 13.56
CA ARG A 47 -3.43 -12.84 12.11
C ARG A 47 -2.08 -12.25 11.73
N THR A 48 -1.44 -12.82 10.71
CA THR A 48 -0.14 -12.39 10.19
C THR A 48 -0.28 -11.81 8.80
N VAL A 49 0.20 -10.58 8.61
CA VAL A 49 0.22 -9.88 7.31
C VAL A 49 1.67 -9.69 6.87
N ILE A 50 2.02 -10.18 5.67
CA ILE A 50 3.34 -9.98 5.08
C ILE A 50 3.28 -8.82 4.08
N ASN A 51 4.12 -7.80 4.26
CA ASN A 51 4.37 -6.74 3.29
C ASN A 51 5.60 -7.11 2.45
N LEU A 52 5.39 -7.58 1.23
CA LEU A 52 6.42 -8.01 0.28
C LEU A 52 6.67 -6.94 -0.77
N PHE A 53 7.75 -6.17 -0.63
CA PHE A 53 8.03 -5.01 -1.46
C PHE A 53 9.32 -5.20 -2.26
N PHE A 54 9.18 -5.24 -3.59
CA PHE A 54 10.29 -5.31 -4.56
C PHE A 54 10.72 -3.93 -5.07
N GLU A 55 9.94 -2.89 -4.80
CA GLU A 55 10.28 -1.49 -5.05
C GLU A 55 10.33 -0.69 -3.74
N PRO A 56 11.21 0.33 -3.63
CA PRO A 56 11.18 1.25 -2.49
C PRO A 56 9.82 1.95 -2.37
N SER A 57 9.22 1.90 -1.20
CA SER A 57 7.98 2.61 -0.92
C SER A 57 7.79 2.83 0.58
N THR A 58 8.23 3.99 1.06
CA THR A 58 8.08 4.32 2.49
C THR A 58 6.61 4.49 2.86
N ARG A 59 5.86 5.33 2.14
CA ARG A 59 4.45 5.62 2.47
C ARG A 59 3.54 4.40 2.43
N THR A 60 3.55 3.65 1.32
CA THR A 60 2.65 2.50 1.17
C THR A 60 2.96 1.42 2.20
N ARG A 61 4.24 1.07 2.39
CA ARG A 61 4.66 0.07 3.38
C ARG A 61 4.27 0.48 4.79
N THR A 62 4.66 1.70 5.22
CA THR A 62 4.37 2.20 6.56
C THR A 62 2.87 2.27 6.84
N SER A 63 2.05 2.71 5.86
CA SER A 63 0.60 2.78 6.06
C SER A 63 -0.07 1.41 6.13
N PHE A 64 0.40 0.38 5.41
CA PHE A 64 -0.06 -1.00 5.60
C PHE A 64 0.36 -1.56 6.95
N GLU A 65 1.59 -1.26 7.38
CA GLU A 65 2.07 -1.67 8.71
C GLU A 65 1.22 -1.04 9.82
N ILE A 66 0.95 0.27 9.74
CA ILE A 66 0.08 0.96 10.69
C ILE A 66 -1.33 0.36 10.66
N ALA A 67 -1.90 0.12 9.47
CA ALA A 67 -3.23 -0.46 9.31
C ALA A 67 -3.33 -1.85 9.96
N ALA A 68 -2.37 -2.74 9.70
CA ALA A 68 -2.31 -4.08 10.31
C ALA A 68 -2.19 -3.99 11.84
N LYS A 69 -1.30 -3.16 12.36
CA LYS A 69 -1.12 -2.95 13.80
C LYS A 69 -2.36 -2.37 14.48
N ARG A 70 -3.11 -1.47 13.81
CA ARG A 70 -4.37 -0.94 14.34
C ARG A 70 -5.48 -1.99 14.39
N LEU A 71 -5.45 -2.95 13.49
CA LEU A 71 -6.35 -4.12 13.51
C LEU A 71 -5.87 -5.24 14.45
N SER A 72 -4.78 -5.03 15.20
CA SER A 72 -4.12 -6.00 16.09
C SER A 72 -3.55 -7.22 15.38
N ALA A 73 -3.21 -7.11 14.09
CA ALA A 73 -2.49 -8.13 13.35
C ALA A 73 -0.98 -7.98 13.56
N ASP A 74 -0.27 -9.11 13.48
CA ASP A 74 1.18 -9.14 13.36
C ASP A 74 1.58 -8.77 11.92
N THR A 75 2.65 -8.01 11.77
CA THR A 75 3.10 -7.56 10.44
C THR A 75 4.58 -7.83 10.24
N ILE A 76 4.93 -8.40 9.09
CA ILE A 76 6.30 -8.71 8.68
C ILE A 76 6.60 -7.93 7.41
N ASN A 77 7.65 -7.10 7.45
CA ASN A 77 8.08 -6.33 6.29
C ASN A 77 9.28 -7.01 5.64
N LEU A 78 9.11 -7.41 4.38
CA LEU A 78 10.16 -8.01 3.56
C LEU A 78 10.51 -7.06 2.40
N SER A 79 11.80 -6.79 2.24
CA SER A 79 12.33 -6.05 1.09
C SER A 79 13.14 -7.03 0.24
N ALA A 80 12.68 -7.28 -0.96
CA ALA A 80 13.32 -8.25 -1.86
C ALA A 80 14.68 -7.80 -2.41
N GLN A 81 15.04 -6.52 -2.27
CA GLN A 81 16.38 -6.03 -2.65
C GLN A 81 17.53 -6.64 -1.80
N VAL A 82 17.20 -7.18 -0.62
CA VAL A 82 18.18 -7.70 0.36
C VAL A 82 18.21 -9.24 0.40
N SER A 83 17.22 -9.91 -0.20
CA SER A 83 16.94 -11.34 0.00
C SER A 83 17.24 -12.22 -1.25
N SER A 84 16.53 -13.31 -1.38
CA SER A 84 16.72 -14.45 -2.27
C SER A 84 16.68 -14.17 -3.79
N THR A 85 16.06 -13.04 -4.24
CA THR A 85 16.03 -12.69 -5.68
C THR A 85 17.43 -12.45 -6.28
N LYS A 86 18.41 -12.04 -5.47
CA LYS A 86 19.82 -12.00 -5.88
C LYS A 86 20.43 -13.39 -6.11
N LYS A 87 19.76 -14.45 -5.62
CA LYS A 87 20.19 -15.86 -5.76
C LYS A 87 19.45 -16.58 -6.89
N GLY A 88 18.67 -15.88 -7.73
CA GLY A 88 17.96 -16.48 -8.87
C GLY A 88 16.59 -17.09 -8.53
N GLU A 89 16.04 -16.85 -7.33
CA GLU A 89 14.71 -17.32 -6.96
C GLU A 89 13.63 -16.60 -7.79
N THR A 90 12.67 -17.36 -8.32
CA THR A 90 11.55 -16.78 -9.07
C THR A 90 10.51 -16.15 -8.13
N LEU A 91 9.69 -15.21 -8.64
CA LEU A 91 8.59 -14.62 -7.88
C LEU A 91 7.60 -15.69 -7.38
N SER A 92 7.36 -16.71 -8.18
CA SER A 92 6.48 -17.84 -7.81
C SER A 92 7.05 -18.67 -6.67
N ASP A 93 8.36 -18.92 -6.67
CA ASP A 93 9.01 -19.68 -5.59
C ASP A 93 9.02 -18.87 -4.29
N THR A 94 9.32 -17.57 -4.37
CA THR A 94 9.20 -16.65 -3.22
C THR A 94 7.78 -16.69 -2.64
N ALA A 95 6.75 -16.64 -3.50
CA ALA A 95 5.36 -16.69 -3.06
C ALA A 95 5.01 -18.00 -2.34
N ARG A 96 5.42 -19.16 -2.91
CA ARG A 96 5.18 -20.48 -2.32
C ARG A 96 5.89 -20.65 -0.98
N ASN A 97 7.14 -20.20 -0.88
CA ASN A 97 7.89 -20.22 0.37
C ASN A 97 7.22 -19.39 1.46
N LEU A 98 6.74 -18.19 1.13
CA LEU A 98 6.01 -17.35 2.06
C LEU A 98 4.65 -17.96 2.43
N ALA A 99 3.92 -18.51 1.46
CA ALA A 99 2.64 -19.18 1.70
C ALA A 99 2.77 -20.39 2.64
N ALA A 100 3.86 -21.15 2.54
CA ALA A 100 4.16 -22.29 3.42
C ALA A 100 4.35 -21.86 4.90
N MET A 101 4.66 -20.59 5.16
CA MET A 101 4.72 -20.02 6.54
C MET A 101 3.34 -19.66 7.10
N GLY A 102 2.26 -19.83 6.33
CA GLY A 102 0.87 -19.66 6.78
C GLY A 102 0.44 -18.20 7.04
N PRO A 103 0.81 -17.19 6.23
CA PRO A 103 0.32 -15.84 6.42
C PRO A 103 -1.19 -15.76 6.11
N ASP A 104 -1.87 -14.84 6.79
CA ASP A 104 -3.30 -14.57 6.54
C ASP A 104 -3.51 -13.63 5.35
N ALA A 105 -2.53 -12.80 4.98
CA ALA A 105 -2.51 -12.00 3.75
C ALA A 105 -1.09 -11.63 3.35
N ILE A 106 -0.89 -11.40 2.04
CA ILE A 106 0.34 -10.82 1.49
C ILE A 106 0.00 -9.53 0.73
N VAL A 107 0.62 -8.43 1.12
CA VAL A 107 0.62 -7.18 0.37
C VAL A 107 1.84 -7.17 -0.52
N VAL A 108 1.65 -7.11 -1.84
CA VAL A 108 2.77 -7.15 -2.78
C VAL A 108 2.91 -5.83 -3.53
N ARG A 109 4.15 -5.35 -3.67
CA ARG A 109 4.51 -4.25 -4.57
C ARG A 109 5.68 -4.66 -5.45
N HIS A 110 5.50 -4.54 -6.77
CA HIS A 110 6.45 -5.07 -7.76
C HIS A 110 6.65 -4.12 -8.95
N PRO A 111 7.86 -4.05 -9.55
CA PRO A 111 8.08 -3.23 -10.75
C PRO A 111 7.38 -3.77 -12.02
N SER A 112 7.06 -5.05 -12.08
CA SER A 112 6.40 -5.65 -13.24
C SER A 112 4.89 -5.65 -13.08
N ALA A 113 4.17 -5.22 -14.13
CA ALA A 113 2.71 -5.33 -14.22
C ALA A 113 2.27 -6.80 -14.17
N GLY A 114 1.13 -7.09 -13.52
CA GLY A 114 0.59 -8.44 -13.39
C GLY A 114 1.24 -9.30 -12.29
N ALA A 115 2.26 -8.81 -11.58
CA ALA A 115 2.95 -9.57 -10.53
C ALA A 115 1.99 -9.99 -9.41
N ALA A 116 1.07 -9.13 -8.99
CA ALA A 116 0.06 -9.45 -7.98
C ALA A 116 -0.89 -10.56 -8.46
N HIS A 117 -1.26 -10.56 -9.74
CA HIS A 117 -2.09 -11.61 -10.35
C HIS A 117 -1.35 -12.94 -10.43
N LEU A 118 -0.05 -12.91 -10.74
CA LEU A 118 0.78 -14.11 -10.74
C LEU A 118 0.82 -14.74 -9.34
N LEU A 119 1.08 -13.94 -8.30
CA LEU A 119 1.11 -14.45 -6.93
C LEU A 119 -0.24 -15.06 -6.52
N ALA A 120 -1.33 -14.39 -6.83
CA ALA A 120 -2.68 -14.84 -6.50
C ALA A 120 -3.05 -16.23 -7.05
N ARG A 121 -2.34 -16.71 -8.09
CA ARG A 121 -2.50 -18.06 -8.67
C ARG A 121 -1.68 -19.13 -7.93
N HIS A 122 -0.73 -18.73 -7.07
CA HIS A 122 0.23 -19.65 -6.46
C HIS A 122 0.08 -19.74 -4.94
N VAL A 123 -0.81 -18.94 -4.34
CA VAL A 123 -1.03 -18.90 -2.89
C VAL A 123 -2.51 -18.89 -2.54
N ASP A 124 -2.86 -19.52 -1.43
CA ASP A 124 -4.25 -19.57 -0.97
C ASP A 124 -4.65 -18.35 -0.14
N CYS A 125 -3.69 -17.60 0.41
CA CYS A 125 -4.01 -16.41 1.20
C CYS A 125 -4.38 -15.22 0.31
N PRO A 126 -5.17 -14.24 0.81
CA PRO A 126 -5.46 -13.00 0.12
C PRO A 126 -4.19 -12.26 -0.32
N ILE A 127 -4.20 -11.82 -1.58
CA ILE A 127 -3.20 -10.91 -2.14
C ILE A 127 -3.81 -9.52 -2.25
N ILE A 128 -3.08 -8.51 -1.74
CA ILE A 128 -3.41 -7.10 -1.92
C ILE A 128 -2.31 -6.46 -2.77
N ASN A 129 -2.70 -5.89 -3.90
CA ASN A 129 -1.79 -5.17 -4.77
C ASN A 129 -1.41 -3.80 -4.17
N GLY A 130 -0.18 -3.66 -3.70
CA GLY A 130 0.42 -2.41 -3.21
C GLY A 130 1.04 -1.57 -4.32
N GLY A 131 0.79 -1.93 -5.60
CA GLY A 131 1.25 -1.28 -6.82
C GLY A 131 2.16 -2.16 -7.67
N ASP A 132 1.77 -2.46 -8.90
CA ASP A 132 2.51 -3.30 -9.84
C ASP A 132 2.79 -2.57 -11.17
N GLY A 133 4.05 -2.31 -11.46
CA GLY A 133 4.49 -1.64 -12.69
C GLY A 133 3.75 -0.33 -12.95
N ALA A 134 3.27 -0.15 -14.18
CA ALA A 134 2.36 0.92 -14.60
C ALA A 134 0.88 0.45 -14.66
N HIS A 135 0.56 -0.72 -14.06
CA HIS A 135 -0.73 -1.37 -14.17
C HIS A 135 -1.75 -0.83 -13.17
N GLU A 136 -1.72 -1.27 -11.88
CA GLU A 136 -2.69 -0.82 -10.90
C GLU A 136 -2.11 -0.59 -9.49
N HIS A 137 -2.81 0.23 -8.72
CA HIS A 137 -2.59 0.46 -7.29
C HIS A 137 -3.95 0.68 -6.60
N PRO A 138 -4.74 -0.39 -6.38
CA PRO A 138 -6.13 -0.27 -5.96
C PRO A 138 -6.32 0.50 -4.67
N THR A 139 -5.47 0.29 -3.66
CA THR A 139 -5.62 1.02 -2.38
C THR A 139 -5.24 2.51 -2.47
N GLN A 140 -4.51 2.93 -3.51
CA GLN A 140 -4.30 4.35 -3.78
C GLN A 140 -5.57 4.94 -4.39
N ALA A 141 -6.14 4.33 -5.41
CA ALA A 141 -7.38 4.84 -6.00
C ALA A 141 -8.53 4.83 -4.99
N LEU A 142 -8.65 3.81 -4.14
CA LEU A 142 -9.68 3.80 -3.09
C LEU A 142 -9.53 4.95 -2.10
N LEU A 143 -8.30 5.30 -1.68
CA LEU A 143 -8.11 6.46 -0.80
C LEU A 143 -8.37 7.78 -1.52
N ASP A 144 -8.07 7.87 -2.81
CA ASP A 144 -8.39 9.04 -3.64
C ASP A 144 -9.91 9.19 -3.76
N LEU A 145 -10.64 8.10 -4.05
CA LEU A 145 -12.10 8.07 -4.10
C LEU A 145 -12.75 8.42 -2.76
N LEU A 146 -12.21 7.92 -1.64
CA LEU A 146 -12.69 8.26 -0.31
C LEU A 146 -12.53 9.77 -0.05
N THR A 147 -11.35 10.32 -0.36
CA THR A 147 -11.06 11.74 -0.19
C THR A 147 -11.97 12.61 -1.06
N ILE A 148 -12.21 12.21 -2.32
CA ILE A 148 -13.16 12.91 -3.20
C ILE A 148 -14.57 12.87 -2.60
N ARG A 149 -15.02 11.70 -2.14
CA ARG A 149 -16.36 11.53 -1.54
C ARG A 149 -16.55 12.40 -0.31
N GLU A 150 -15.56 12.49 0.55
CA GLU A 150 -15.59 13.34 1.76
C GLU A 150 -15.72 14.82 1.43
N HIS A 151 -14.95 15.33 0.49
CA HIS A 151 -14.94 16.76 0.17
C HIS A 151 -16.05 17.19 -0.78
N LYS A 152 -16.55 16.29 -1.64
CA LYS A 152 -17.58 16.58 -2.64
C LYS A 152 -18.96 16.02 -2.30
N GLY A 153 -19.08 15.19 -1.27
CA GLY A 153 -20.32 14.51 -0.87
C GLY A 153 -20.79 13.42 -1.84
N ARG A 154 -20.17 13.33 -3.02
CA ARG A 154 -20.52 12.37 -4.08
C ARG A 154 -19.32 12.12 -5.00
N ILE A 155 -19.41 11.09 -5.86
CA ILE A 155 -18.47 10.84 -6.95
C ILE A 155 -19.20 10.89 -8.29
N ALA A 156 -20.40 10.34 -8.36
CA ALA A 156 -21.19 10.33 -9.58
C ALA A 156 -21.43 11.76 -10.14
N GLY A 157 -21.18 11.90 -11.45
CA GLY A 157 -21.39 13.16 -12.18
C GLY A 157 -20.29 14.20 -12.01
N LEU A 158 -19.23 13.93 -11.22
CA LEU A 158 -18.08 14.84 -11.11
C LEU A 158 -17.22 14.79 -12.38
N ASN A 159 -16.65 15.95 -12.74
CA ASN A 159 -15.61 16.07 -13.76
C ASN A 159 -14.24 16.01 -13.07
N VAL A 160 -13.44 15.00 -13.35
CA VAL A 160 -12.14 14.76 -12.73
C VAL A 160 -11.04 14.87 -13.77
N ALA A 161 -10.13 15.83 -13.62
CA ALA A 161 -8.92 15.93 -14.44
C ALA A 161 -7.77 15.21 -13.75
N ILE A 162 -7.15 14.25 -14.44
CA ILE A 162 -5.90 13.59 -14.02
C ILE A 162 -4.80 14.11 -14.94
N VAL A 163 -3.87 14.87 -14.38
CA VAL A 163 -2.91 15.69 -15.12
C VAL A 163 -1.50 15.17 -14.98
N GLY A 164 -0.80 14.95 -16.06
CA GLY A 164 0.63 14.66 -16.09
C GLY A 164 1.03 13.37 -16.77
N ASP A 165 1.90 12.59 -16.14
CA ASP A 165 2.43 11.33 -16.69
C ASP A 165 1.42 10.17 -16.52
N VAL A 166 0.44 10.12 -17.39
CA VAL A 166 -0.61 9.09 -17.40
C VAL A 166 -0.04 7.75 -17.88
N LEU A 167 0.82 7.78 -18.91
CA LEU A 167 1.38 6.58 -19.55
C LEU A 167 2.05 5.63 -18.55
N HIS A 168 2.86 6.17 -17.64
CA HIS A 168 3.62 5.37 -16.67
C HIS A 168 2.90 5.27 -15.31
N SER A 169 1.69 5.83 -15.17
CA SER A 169 1.01 5.94 -13.88
C SER A 169 0.01 4.82 -13.65
N ARG A 170 0.35 3.90 -12.75
CA ARG A 170 -0.61 2.93 -12.18
C ARG A 170 -1.74 3.60 -11.41
N VAL A 171 -1.51 4.80 -10.86
CA VAL A 171 -2.52 5.56 -10.12
C VAL A 171 -3.58 6.10 -11.06
N ALA A 172 -3.17 6.63 -12.23
CA ALA A 172 -4.10 7.10 -13.26
C ALA A 172 -5.04 5.99 -13.72
N ARG A 173 -4.50 4.77 -13.96
CA ARG A 173 -5.30 3.62 -14.41
C ARG A 173 -6.30 3.17 -13.35
N SER A 174 -5.86 2.95 -12.11
CA SER A 174 -6.76 2.55 -11.04
C SER A 174 -7.85 3.60 -10.77
N ASN A 175 -7.50 4.90 -10.81
CA ASN A 175 -8.48 5.97 -10.66
C ASN A 175 -9.45 6.02 -11.83
N LEU A 176 -8.99 5.80 -13.06
CA LEU A 176 -9.88 5.73 -14.23
C LEU A 176 -10.95 4.65 -14.02
N HIS A 177 -10.55 3.42 -13.64
CA HIS A 177 -11.50 2.32 -13.40
C HIS A 177 -12.47 2.68 -12.27
N GLY A 178 -11.97 3.10 -11.11
CA GLY A 178 -12.80 3.41 -9.94
C GLY A 178 -13.75 4.58 -10.15
N LEU A 179 -13.28 5.70 -10.70
CA LEU A 179 -14.08 6.88 -10.97
C LEU A 179 -15.20 6.61 -11.98
N ARG A 180 -14.88 5.92 -13.07
CA ARG A 180 -15.88 5.57 -14.08
C ARG A 180 -16.93 4.60 -13.56
N THR A 181 -16.50 3.58 -12.81
CA THR A 181 -17.43 2.63 -12.18
C THR A 181 -18.41 3.34 -11.24
N LEU A 182 -17.96 4.42 -10.56
CA LEU A 182 -18.80 5.24 -9.69
C LEU A 182 -19.51 6.41 -10.41
N GLY A 183 -19.44 6.47 -11.75
CA GLY A 183 -20.21 7.42 -12.55
C GLY A 183 -19.60 8.81 -12.70
N ALA A 184 -18.30 9.01 -12.40
CA ALA A 184 -17.58 10.24 -12.71
C ALA A 184 -17.11 10.28 -14.16
N LYS A 185 -16.91 11.49 -14.68
CA LYS A 185 -16.27 11.74 -15.99
C LYS A 185 -14.77 11.97 -15.75
N VAL A 186 -13.92 11.25 -16.46
CA VAL A 186 -12.48 11.32 -16.32
C VAL A 186 -11.86 11.96 -17.55
N ARG A 187 -11.03 12.96 -17.33
CA ARG A 187 -10.25 13.63 -18.35
C ARG A 187 -8.77 13.44 -18.05
N PHE A 188 -8.01 12.93 -19.02
CA PHE A 188 -6.56 12.88 -18.95
C PHE A 188 -5.96 14.09 -19.64
N VAL A 189 -5.07 14.80 -18.95
CA VAL A 189 -4.49 16.05 -19.39
C VAL A 189 -2.96 15.95 -19.37
N GLY A 190 -2.32 16.27 -20.50
CA GLY A 190 -0.86 16.23 -20.60
C GLY A 190 -0.37 16.17 -22.05
N PRO A 191 0.95 16.17 -22.27
CA PRO A 191 1.48 16.08 -23.62
C PRO A 191 1.06 14.75 -24.30
N PRO A 192 0.84 14.73 -25.62
CA PRO A 192 0.42 13.54 -26.36
C PRO A 192 1.33 12.32 -26.15
N THR A 193 2.61 12.55 -25.86
CA THR A 193 3.61 11.52 -25.55
C THR A 193 3.39 10.84 -24.20
N LEU A 194 2.72 11.50 -23.26
CA LEU A 194 2.40 10.98 -21.92
C LEU A 194 0.90 10.66 -21.75
N VAL A 195 0.07 11.08 -22.69
CA VAL A 195 -1.38 10.81 -22.75
C VAL A 195 -1.71 10.18 -24.10
N PRO A 196 -1.34 8.91 -24.33
CA PRO A 196 -1.59 8.23 -25.61
C PRO A 196 -3.08 8.07 -25.91
N ARG A 197 -3.40 8.03 -27.21
CA ARG A 197 -4.79 8.01 -27.72
C ARG A 197 -5.59 6.78 -27.27
N GLU A 198 -4.93 5.68 -27.02
CA GLU A 198 -5.50 4.40 -26.58
C GLU A 198 -6.26 4.51 -25.24
N PHE A 199 -5.99 5.54 -24.46
CA PHE A 199 -6.76 5.79 -23.24
C PHE A 199 -8.20 6.25 -23.49
N SER A 200 -8.52 6.73 -24.69
CA SER A 200 -9.91 7.02 -25.08
C SER A 200 -10.76 5.75 -25.16
N ASP A 201 -10.17 4.62 -25.55
CA ASP A 201 -10.85 3.33 -25.62
C ASP A 201 -11.25 2.82 -24.22
N LEU A 202 -10.51 3.23 -23.20
CA LEU A 202 -10.85 3.00 -21.79
C LEU A 202 -11.89 4.00 -21.28
N GLY A 203 -12.35 4.95 -22.12
CA GLY A 203 -13.41 5.93 -21.87
C GLY A 203 -12.96 7.15 -21.09
N ALA A 204 -11.68 7.54 -21.17
CA ALA A 204 -11.21 8.83 -20.74
C ALA A 204 -11.36 9.86 -21.87
N GLU A 205 -11.71 11.10 -21.53
CA GLU A 205 -11.53 12.25 -22.42
C GLU A 205 -10.04 12.64 -22.44
N LEU A 206 -9.46 12.90 -23.59
CA LEU A 206 -8.05 13.27 -23.72
C LEU A 206 -7.93 14.75 -24.11
N VAL A 207 -7.17 15.53 -23.32
CA VAL A 207 -6.94 16.95 -23.54
C VAL A 207 -5.46 17.24 -23.44
N TYR A 208 -4.92 17.92 -24.45
CA TYR A 208 -3.48 18.16 -24.54
C TYR A 208 -3.07 19.57 -24.12
N ASP A 209 -4.02 20.45 -23.88
CA ASP A 209 -3.81 21.77 -23.28
C ASP A 209 -4.25 21.76 -21.80
N LEU A 210 -3.44 22.36 -20.92
CA LEU A 210 -3.72 22.36 -19.49
C LEU A 210 -4.98 23.19 -19.15
N HIS A 211 -5.08 24.41 -19.69
CA HIS A 211 -6.19 25.32 -19.37
C HIS A 211 -7.54 24.77 -19.85
N ASP A 212 -7.58 24.19 -21.06
CA ASP A 212 -8.77 23.51 -21.56
C ASP A 212 -9.07 22.26 -20.74
N GLY A 213 -8.02 21.53 -20.33
CA GLY A 213 -8.13 20.34 -19.50
C GLY A 213 -8.70 20.61 -18.09
N LEU A 214 -8.47 21.79 -17.56
CA LEU A 214 -8.94 22.19 -16.21
C LEU A 214 -10.31 22.91 -16.25
N ARG A 215 -10.86 23.21 -17.43
CA ARG A 215 -12.14 23.93 -17.55
C ARG A 215 -13.27 23.15 -16.90
N ASP A 216 -13.94 23.81 -15.95
CA ASP A 216 -15.13 23.29 -15.25
C ASP A 216 -14.93 21.94 -14.51
N VAL A 217 -13.70 21.61 -14.10
CA VAL A 217 -13.47 20.41 -13.32
C VAL A 217 -13.75 20.61 -11.84
N ASP A 218 -14.26 19.55 -11.21
CA ASP A 218 -14.56 19.49 -9.78
C ASP A 218 -13.34 19.02 -8.96
N VAL A 219 -12.47 18.21 -9.60
CA VAL A 219 -11.33 17.56 -8.96
C VAL A 219 -10.13 17.58 -9.91
N ILE A 220 -8.97 17.99 -9.42
CA ILE A 220 -7.70 17.92 -10.12
C ILE A 220 -6.80 16.93 -9.39
N MET A 221 -6.37 15.88 -10.08
CA MET A 221 -5.36 14.95 -9.59
C MET A 221 -4.08 15.15 -10.36
N MET A 222 -3.07 15.71 -9.70
CA MET A 222 -1.75 15.89 -10.30
C MET A 222 -0.93 14.61 -10.21
N LEU A 223 -0.26 14.24 -11.28
CA LEU A 223 0.65 13.10 -11.33
C LEU A 223 2.10 13.56 -11.37
N ARG A 224 2.94 12.89 -10.59
CA ARG A 224 4.38 13.09 -10.66
C ARG A 224 4.95 12.62 -12.01
N ILE A 225 5.88 13.36 -12.57
CA ILE A 225 6.70 12.89 -13.70
C ILE A 225 7.62 11.77 -13.22
N GLN A 226 7.42 10.55 -13.75
CA GLN A 226 8.09 9.33 -13.31
C GLN A 226 9.35 9.04 -14.14
N ARG A 227 10.37 9.92 -14.03
CA ARG A 227 11.61 9.84 -14.81
C ARG A 227 12.30 8.48 -14.70
N GLU A 228 12.20 7.83 -13.57
CA GLU A 228 12.75 6.49 -13.31
C GLU A 228 12.10 5.37 -14.13
N ARG A 229 10.95 5.64 -14.77
CA ARG A 229 10.22 4.68 -15.63
C ARG A 229 10.28 5.05 -17.11
N MET A 230 10.88 6.18 -17.44
CA MET A 230 10.96 6.67 -18.80
C MET A 230 12.18 6.07 -19.52
N ASN A 231 11.95 5.33 -20.59
CA ASN A 231 13.00 4.76 -21.45
C ASN A 231 13.27 5.63 -22.69
N GLY A 232 12.95 6.93 -22.64
CA GLY A 232 13.10 7.84 -23.78
C GLY A 232 12.83 9.30 -23.43
N ARG A 233 12.83 10.15 -24.46
CA ARG A 233 12.44 11.56 -24.33
C ARG A 233 10.96 11.71 -24.66
N TYR A 234 10.15 12.00 -23.65
CA TYR A 234 8.72 12.24 -23.79
C TYR A 234 8.35 13.72 -23.87
N PHE A 235 9.29 14.60 -23.53
CA PHE A 235 9.20 16.06 -23.63
C PHE A 235 10.64 16.63 -23.74
N SER A 236 10.77 17.86 -24.22
CA SER A 236 12.07 18.48 -24.54
C SER A 236 12.90 18.74 -23.29
N SER A 237 12.29 19.32 -22.25
CA SER A 237 12.90 19.61 -20.96
C SER A 237 11.89 19.69 -19.83
N LEU A 238 12.35 19.62 -18.57
CA LEU A 238 11.50 19.84 -17.41
C LEU A 238 10.97 21.27 -17.35
N ASP A 239 11.74 22.23 -17.79
CA ASP A 239 11.35 23.66 -17.82
C ASP A 239 10.21 23.89 -18.80
N GLU A 240 10.25 23.24 -19.98
CA GLU A 240 9.15 23.28 -20.94
C GLU A 240 7.90 22.59 -20.37
N TYR A 241 8.07 21.40 -19.78
CA TYR A 241 6.98 20.70 -19.13
C TYR A 241 6.34 21.56 -18.04
N SER A 242 7.15 22.15 -17.15
CA SER A 242 6.66 23.03 -16.08
C SER A 242 5.88 24.23 -16.61
N ARG A 243 6.36 24.87 -17.66
CA ARG A 243 5.66 26.04 -18.25
C ARG A 243 4.31 25.66 -18.84
N LEU A 244 4.17 24.45 -19.39
CA LEU A 244 2.95 24.01 -20.07
C LEU A 244 1.97 23.28 -19.17
N TYR A 245 2.45 22.56 -18.15
CA TYR A 245 1.64 21.61 -17.38
C TYR A 245 1.76 21.73 -15.85
N CYS A 246 2.53 22.70 -15.33
CA CYS A 246 2.55 22.95 -13.89
C CYS A 246 1.22 23.57 -13.43
N LEU A 247 0.59 22.97 -12.44
CA LEU A 247 -0.59 23.55 -11.81
C LEU A 247 -0.16 24.79 -10.98
N SER A 248 -0.33 25.97 -11.58
CA SER A 248 -0.12 27.28 -10.96
C SER A 248 -1.44 27.86 -10.46
N VAL A 249 -1.38 29.00 -9.76
CA VAL A 249 -2.57 29.73 -9.31
C VAL A 249 -3.39 30.21 -10.51
N GLU A 250 -2.72 30.63 -11.58
CA GLU A 250 -3.35 31.10 -12.82
C GLU A 250 -4.08 29.96 -13.54
N ALA A 251 -3.42 28.79 -13.66
CA ALA A 251 -4.05 27.60 -14.26
C ALA A 251 -5.25 27.12 -13.42
N LEU A 252 -5.13 27.17 -12.10
CA LEU A 252 -6.22 26.78 -11.18
C LEU A 252 -7.49 27.61 -11.37
N ALA A 253 -7.37 28.88 -11.78
CA ALA A 253 -8.51 29.76 -12.04
C ALA A 253 -9.46 29.27 -13.16
N CYS A 254 -9.02 28.31 -14.00
CA CYS A 254 -9.88 27.70 -15.02
C CYS A 254 -10.86 26.65 -14.47
N ALA A 255 -10.57 26.11 -13.28
CA ALA A 255 -11.38 25.11 -12.62
C ALA A 255 -12.58 25.75 -11.87
N ARG A 256 -13.44 24.91 -11.34
CA ARG A 256 -14.56 25.37 -10.51
C ARG A 256 -14.06 26.04 -9.23
N PRO A 257 -14.80 27.02 -8.67
CA PRO A 257 -14.40 27.71 -7.45
C PRO A 257 -14.25 26.82 -6.21
N ASP A 258 -14.93 25.68 -6.20
CA ASP A 258 -14.90 24.67 -5.13
C ASP A 258 -14.03 23.45 -5.47
N VAL A 259 -13.13 23.58 -6.46
CA VAL A 259 -12.23 22.49 -6.89
C VAL A 259 -11.38 21.99 -5.73
N ILE A 260 -11.10 20.69 -5.73
CA ILE A 260 -10.12 20.07 -4.81
C ILE A 260 -8.94 19.51 -5.58
N ILE A 261 -7.77 19.55 -4.93
CA ILE A 261 -6.51 19.13 -5.55
C ILE A 261 -5.93 17.94 -4.80
N LEU A 262 -5.70 16.84 -5.55
CA LEU A 262 -5.10 15.61 -5.09
C LEU A 262 -3.71 15.41 -5.70
N HIS A 263 -2.86 14.67 -4.98
CA HIS A 263 -1.56 14.20 -5.49
C HIS A 263 -1.13 12.92 -4.77
N PRO A 264 -0.83 11.81 -5.47
CA PRO A 264 -0.47 10.54 -4.83
C PRO A 264 0.92 10.57 -4.17
N GLY A 265 1.68 11.64 -4.40
CA GLY A 265 3.05 11.85 -3.90
C GLY A 265 4.10 10.81 -4.37
N PRO A 266 5.39 11.14 -4.22
CA PRO A 266 5.94 12.44 -3.79
C PRO A 266 5.71 13.52 -4.85
N MET A 267 5.63 14.77 -4.43
CA MET A 267 5.50 15.92 -5.35
C MET A 267 6.88 16.43 -5.77
N ASN A 268 7.00 16.80 -7.05
CA ASN A 268 8.12 17.63 -7.54
C ASN A 268 7.62 19.08 -7.63
N ARG A 269 7.78 19.83 -6.53
CA ARG A 269 7.36 21.23 -6.45
C ARG A 269 8.04 22.09 -7.51
N GLY A 270 7.25 22.89 -8.21
CA GLY A 270 7.72 23.70 -9.34
C GLY A 270 7.84 22.94 -10.67
N VAL A 271 7.54 21.63 -10.70
CA VAL A 271 7.50 20.85 -11.94
C VAL A 271 6.05 20.58 -12.33
N GLU A 272 5.32 19.71 -11.61
CA GLU A 272 3.91 19.43 -11.89
C GLU A 272 2.93 20.29 -11.08
N ILE A 273 3.37 20.80 -9.92
CA ILE A 273 2.54 21.64 -9.05
C ILE A 273 3.38 22.72 -8.37
N SER A 274 2.88 23.94 -8.32
CA SER A 274 3.54 25.03 -7.58
C SER A 274 3.38 24.84 -6.07
N SER A 275 4.35 25.34 -5.28
CA SER A 275 4.29 25.24 -3.81
C SER A 275 3.05 25.96 -3.26
N THR A 276 2.71 27.12 -3.82
CA THR A 276 1.53 27.89 -3.41
C THR A 276 0.23 27.11 -3.57
N VAL A 277 0.10 26.35 -4.66
CA VAL A 277 -1.10 25.52 -4.91
C VAL A 277 -1.07 24.26 -4.05
N ALA A 278 0.09 23.61 -3.91
CA ALA A 278 0.22 22.39 -3.12
C ALA A 278 -0.09 22.59 -1.62
N ASP A 279 0.21 23.77 -1.09
CA ASP A 279 -0.02 24.14 0.31
C ASP A 279 -1.24 25.08 0.47
N GLY A 280 -1.96 25.33 -0.63
CA GLY A 280 -3.13 26.22 -0.68
C GLY A 280 -4.42 25.58 -0.16
N PRO A 281 -5.50 26.36 -0.04
CA PRO A 281 -6.75 25.94 0.60
C PRO A 281 -7.54 24.87 -0.17
N TYR A 282 -7.23 24.66 -1.44
CA TYR A 282 -7.87 23.64 -2.29
C TYR A 282 -7.18 22.26 -2.21
N SER A 283 -6.01 22.21 -1.57
CA SER A 283 -5.22 21.01 -1.46
C SER A 283 -5.73 20.07 -0.37
N VAL A 284 -6.11 18.86 -0.76
CA VAL A 284 -6.55 17.78 0.15
C VAL A 284 -5.53 16.64 0.21
N ILE A 285 -4.27 16.93 -0.12
CA ILE A 285 -3.19 15.94 -0.23
C ILE A 285 -2.91 15.26 1.13
N MET A 286 -3.02 16.00 2.22
CA MET A 286 -2.78 15.42 3.55
C MET A 286 -3.95 14.53 4.01
N ASP A 287 -5.18 14.84 3.57
CA ASP A 287 -6.35 13.99 3.83
C ASP A 287 -6.23 12.66 3.11
N GLN A 288 -5.67 12.64 1.86
CA GLN A 288 -5.33 11.40 1.16
C GLN A 288 -4.40 10.51 2.00
N VAL A 289 -3.40 11.09 2.67
CA VAL A 289 -2.46 10.33 3.52
C VAL A 289 -3.19 9.69 4.70
N THR A 290 -4.06 10.45 5.37
CA THR A 290 -4.89 9.97 6.49
C THR A 290 -5.85 8.87 6.03
N ASN A 291 -6.58 9.11 4.95
CA ASN A 291 -7.53 8.17 4.36
C ASN A 291 -6.84 6.88 3.88
N GLY A 292 -5.55 6.99 3.53
CA GLY A 292 -4.74 5.84 3.14
C GLY A 292 -4.62 4.77 4.22
N VAL A 293 -4.57 5.13 5.48
CA VAL A 293 -4.53 4.16 6.58
C VAL A 293 -5.89 3.49 6.75
N ALA A 294 -6.98 4.27 6.73
CA ALA A 294 -8.34 3.76 6.87
C ALA A 294 -8.72 2.79 5.75
N VAL A 295 -8.42 3.13 4.48
CA VAL A 295 -8.64 2.25 3.32
C VAL A 295 -7.86 0.94 3.42
N ARG A 296 -6.62 0.99 3.90
CA ARG A 296 -5.81 -0.22 4.08
C ARG A 296 -6.30 -1.07 5.24
N MET A 297 -6.83 -0.46 6.32
CA MET A 297 -7.54 -1.18 7.38
C MET A 297 -8.77 -1.88 6.81
N ALA A 298 -9.61 -1.19 6.04
CA ALA A 298 -10.79 -1.77 5.39
C ALA A 298 -10.42 -2.93 4.45
N SER A 299 -9.40 -2.74 3.62
CA SER A 299 -8.94 -3.79 2.69
C SER A 299 -8.47 -5.05 3.42
N LEU A 300 -7.67 -4.90 4.48
CA LEU A 300 -7.22 -6.02 5.32
C LEU A 300 -8.40 -6.68 6.05
N TYR A 301 -9.28 -5.88 6.65
CA TYR A 301 -10.44 -6.39 7.38
C TYR A 301 -11.38 -7.20 6.49
N VAL A 302 -11.70 -6.67 5.31
CA VAL A 302 -12.63 -7.32 4.37
C VAL A 302 -12.07 -8.64 3.83
N LEU A 303 -10.76 -8.70 3.55
CA LEU A 303 -10.12 -9.86 2.95
C LEU A 303 -9.70 -10.92 3.99
N VAL A 304 -9.20 -10.51 5.16
CA VAL A 304 -8.65 -11.40 6.18
C VAL A 304 -9.71 -11.78 7.21
N GLY A 305 -10.54 -10.82 7.64
CA GLY A 305 -11.54 -11.03 8.70
C GLY A 305 -12.62 -12.06 8.36
N ARG A 306 -12.81 -12.40 7.09
CA ARG A 306 -13.80 -13.38 6.61
C ARG A 306 -13.32 -14.82 6.62
N ARG A 307 -12.03 -15.06 6.65
CA ARG A 307 -11.51 -16.43 6.72
C ARG A 307 -11.79 -17.01 8.10
N ARG A 308 -12.92 -17.74 8.25
CA ARG A 308 -13.06 -18.68 9.36
C ARG A 308 -11.95 -19.72 9.21
N HIS A 309 -11.15 -19.93 10.24
CA HIS A 309 -10.22 -21.05 10.27
C HIS A 309 -11.00 -22.34 10.00
N PRO A 310 -10.52 -23.23 9.12
CA PRO A 310 -11.12 -24.56 8.95
C PRO A 310 -11.12 -25.39 10.25
N SER A 311 -10.41 -24.96 11.29
CA SER A 311 -10.22 -25.67 12.56
C SER A 311 -11.26 -25.37 13.65
N ALA A 312 -12.30 -24.57 13.39
CA ALA A 312 -13.33 -24.33 14.41
C ALA A 312 -14.48 -25.36 14.41
N SER A 313 -14.45 -26.35 13.51
CA SER A 313 -15.45 -27.44 13.46
C SER A 313 -14.89 -28.88 13.64
N ALA A 314 -13.59 -28.99 13.98
CA ALA A 314 -12.98 -30.29 14.26
C ALA A 314 -11.92 -30.12 15.36
N GLY A 315 -12.35 -30.04 16.62
CA GLY A 315 -11.33 -29.86 17.66
C GLY A 315 -11.82 -29.72 19.09
N GLU A 316 -12.81 -30.50 19.49
CA GLU A 316 -12.80 -31.06 20.83
C GLU A 316 -11.85 -32.27 20.76
N GLY A 317 -10.55 -32.10 21.06
CA GLY A 317 -9.69 -33.28 21.12
C GLY A 317 -8.19 -33.08 21.02
N VAL A 318 -7.63 -31.87 20.93
CA VAL A 318 -6.17 -31.70 20.92
C VAL A 318 -5.70 -30.58 21.86
N VAL A 319 -6.14 -30.61 23.11
CA VAL A 319 -5.56 -29.78 24.21
C VAL A 319 -5.20 -30.70 25.38
N SER A 320 -4.54 -31.83 25.11
CA SER A 320 -4.05 -32.71 26.17
C SER A 320 -2.70 -33.33 25.85
N ALA A 321 -1.77 -32.55 25.36
CA ALA A 321 -0.37 -33.01 25.17
C ALA A 321 0.67 -31.87 25.25
N ILE A 322 0.42 -30.84 26.04
CA ILE A 322 1.52 -29.99 26.53
C ILE A 322 1.48 -30.10 28.04
N ALA A 323 2.30 -31.02 28.57
CA ALA A 323 2.56 -31.11 30.00
C ALA A 323 3.12 -29.76 30.47
N PRO A 324 2.72 -29.25 31.66
CA PRO A 324 3.29 -28.03 32.18
C PRO A 324 4.79 -28.25 32.44
N PHE A 325 5.59 -27.33 31.95
CA PHE A 325 6.98 -27.21 32.25
C PHE A 325 7.10 -27.01 33.79
N THR A 326 7.40 -28.06 34.50
CA THR A 326 7.66 -28.00 35.95
C THR A 326 8.92 -27.15 36.14
N ALA A 327 8.77 -26.07 36.84
CA ALA A 327 9.86 -25.24 37.34
C ALA A 327 10.89 -26.12 37.99
N ILE A 328 12.15 -26.01 37.57
CA ILE A 328 13.31 -26.61 38.25
C ILE A 328 13.40 -25.92 39.60
N GLY A 329 13.19 -26.72 40.65
CA GLY A 329 13.15 -26.26 42.03
C GLY A 329 14.45 -25.55 42.44
N GLU A 330 14.25 -24.48 43.16
CA GLU A 330 15.25 -23.83 44.00
C GLU A 330 15.89 -24.89 44.90
N ARG A 331 17.20 -25.10 44.80
CA ARG A 331 17.95 -25.85 45.81
C ARG A 331 18.27 -24.92 46.96
N ASP A 332 17.78 -25.23 48.12
CA ASP A 332 18.20 -24.66 49.37
C ASP A 332 19.72 -24.89 49.63
N PRO A 333 20.42 -23.91 50.14
CA PRO A 333 21.84 -24.01 50.49
C PRO A 333 22.03 -24.36 51.96
N GLU A 334 21.86 -25.62 52.36
CA GLU A 334 22.39 -26.10 53.67
C GLU A 334 22.58 -27.62 53.59
N GLU A 335 23.82 -28.02 53.31
CA GLU A 335 24.48 -29.14 53.99
C GLU A 335 25.95 -29.18 53.55
N SER A 336 26.73 -28.46 54.32
CA SER A 336 28.18 -28.49 54.35
C SER A 336 28.62 -29.51 55.39
N THR A 337 29.78 -30.05 55.16
CA THR A 337 30.72 -30.74 55.99
C THR A 337 30.66 -32.26 55.97
N ARG A 338 31.70 -32.82 55.36
CA ARG A 338 32.78 -33.68 55.91
C ARG A 338 33.56 -34.40 54.84
N GLY A 339 34.82 -34.12 54.79
CA GLY A 339 35.91 -35.07 54.92
C GLY A 339 36.60 -35.45 53.57
N SER A 340 37.76 -35.12 53.51
CA SER A 340 39.13 -35.62 53.70
C SER A 340 39.93 -35.60 52.35
N ALA A 341 40.97 -34.84 52.42
CA ALA A 341 42.39 -35.07 52.15
C ALA A 341 42.79 -36.04 51.01
N ALA A 342 43.56 -35.56 50.06
CA ALA A 342 44.94 -35.94 49.79
C ALA A 342 45.43 -35.48 48.41
N GLU A 343 46.46 -34.67 48.46
CA GLU A 343 47.74 -34.77 47.75
C GLU A 343 47.80 -34.59 46.24
N GLY A 344 48.71 -33.66 45.85
CA GLY A 344 49.44 -33.70 44.60
C GLY A 344 49.55 -32.40 43.83
N GLY A 345 50.45 -31.50 44.26
CA GLY A 345 50.93 -30.40 43.40
C GLY A 345 52.09 -30.87 42.54
N PRO A 346 52.97 -30.00 42.01
CA PRO A 346 52.71 -28.92 41.08
C PRO A 346 53.68 -29.01 39.86
N THR A 347 53.54 -28.18 38.83
CA THR A 347 54.63 -27.64 37.97
C THR A 347 54.02 -26.86 36.81
N ALA A 348 54.09 -25.58 36.75
CA ALA A 348 55.19 -24.70 36.38
C ALA A 348 55.30 -24.41 34.85
N LEU A 349 55.13 -23.13 34.54
CA LEU A 349 55.93 -22.30 33.61
C LEU A 349 55.80 -22.55 32.07
N ARG A 350 55.48 -21.58 31.26
CA ARG A 350 56.18 -20.37 30.72
C ARG A 350 55.39 -19.84 29.51
N ARG A 351 55.08 -18.58 29.45
CA ARG A 351 55.67 -17.45 28.72
C ARG A 351 56.16 -17.71 27.28
N ALA A 352 55.59 -16.94 26.38
CA ALA A 352 56.17 -15.92 25.47
C ALA A 352 55.13 -15.58 24.40
N ALA A 353 54.67 -14.42 24.20
CA ALA A 353 55.30 -13.12 23.82
C ALA A 353 55.74 -13.04 22.37
N THR A 354 55.29 -11.95 21.70
CA THR A 354 55.72 -11.31 20.46
C THR A 354 55.19 -11.99 19.17
N GLY A 355 54.67 -11.36 18.24
CA GLY A 355 54.74 -9.99 17.68
C GLY A 355 54.87 -10.13 16.19
N GLU A 356 53.99 -9.58 15.49
CA GLU A 356 54.09 -8.72 14.30
C GLU A 356 52.68 -8.43 13.76
#